data_efd5cb3079d32b26e038f44798ba1d46
#
_entry.id   efd5cb3079d32b26e038f44798ba1d46
#
_cell.length_a   1.000
_cell.length_b   1.000
_cell.length_c   1.000
_cell.angle_alpha   90.00
_cell.angle_beta   90.00
_cell.angle_gamma   90.00
#
_symmetry.space_group_name_H-M   'P 1'
#
loop_
_entity.id
_entity.type
_entity.pdbx_description
1 polymer ?
#
loop_
_entity_poly.entity_id
_entity_poly.type
_entity_poly.pdbx_seq_one_letter_code
_entity_poly.pdbx_strand_id
1 'polypeptide(L)'
;QKAAIINSSEIYRKCAIAHADGTFSNIRVAASKAADEMLEISGVNASFVLYELGGQVNISARSLGRYNVQVIMESMGGGGHHEMAACQLNTDMDDAKKQLISAIDEYIRNN
;
A
#
# COMPACT_ATOMS: atom_id res chain seq x y z
N GLN A 1 4.59 6.15 -13.39
CA GLN A 1 3.35 6.86 -13.68
C GLN A 1 2.16 6.27 -12.94
N LYS A 2 1.26 7.14 -12.55
CA LYS A 2 0.07 6.75 -11.80
C LYS A 2 -0.75 5.69 -12.54
N ALA A 3 -1.02 5.89 -13.82
CA ALA A 3 -1.85 4.97 -14.61
C ALA A 3 -1.24 3.57 -14.68
N ALA A 4 0.07 3.48 -14.88
CA ALA A 4 0.76 2.20 -14.93
C ALA A 4 0.69 1.48 -13.57
N ILE A 5 0.80 2.24 -12.47
CA ILE A 5 0.69 1.70 -11.13
C ILE A 5 -0.71 1.12 -10.92
N ILE A 6 -1.75 1.88 -11.25
CA ILE A 6 -3.14 1.44 -11.08
C ILE A 6 -3.41 0.19 -11.92
N ASN A 7 -2.87 0.12 -13.13
CA ASN A 7 -3.06 -1.04 -13.99
C ASN A 7 -2.40 -2.30 -13.45
N SER A 8 -1.44 -2.18 -12.52
CA SER A 8 -0.80 -3.33 -11.88
C SER A 8 -1.61 -3.85 -10.69
N SER A 9 -2.70 -3.19 -10.32
CA SER A 9 -3.39 -3.51 -9.07
C SER A 9 -4.09 -4.86 -9.11
N GLU A 10 -4.02 -5.55 -7.97
CA GLU A 10 -4.71 -6.80 -7.72
C GLU A 10 -5.55 -6.62 -6.46
N ILE A 11 -6.67 -7.33 -6.37
CA ILE A 11 -7.58 -7.21 -5.23
C ILE A 11 -7.38 -8.41 -4.31
N TYR A 12 -7.11 -8.14 -3.04
CA TYR A 12 -6.94 -9.16 -2.01
C TYR A 12 -7.73 -8.75 -0.76
N ARG A 13 -8.76 -9.50 -0.42
CA ARG A 13 -9.58 -9.28 0.78
C ARG A 13 -10.05 -7.82 0.89
N LYS A 14 -10.56 -7.29 -0.21
CA LYS A 14 -11.05 -5.90 -0.35
C LYS A 14 -9.95 -4.86 -0.27
N CYS A 15 -8.70 -5.26 -0.42
CA CYS A 15 -7.56 -4.36 -0.52
C CYS A 15 -7.06 -4.37 -1.96
N ALA A 16 -6.88 -3.19 -2.54
CA ALA A 16 -6.23 -3.05 -3.83
C ALA A 16 -4.73 -2.90 -3.58
N ILE A 17 -3.94 -3.78 -4.17
CA ILE A 17 -2.49 -3.80 -3.99
C ILE A 17 -1.83 -3.60 -5.35
N ALA A 18 -0.98 -2.60 -5.47
CA ALA A 18 -0.29 -2.28 -6.71
C ALA A 18 1.18 -2.00 -6.42
N HIS A 19 1.98 -2.00 -7.47
CA HIS A 19 3.39 -1.67 -7.35
C HIS A 19 3.84 -0.78 -8.51
N ALA A 20 4.87 0.02 -8.27
CA ALA A 20 5.53 0.78 -9.31
C ALA A 20 6.80 0.03 -9.72
N ASP A 21 7.03 -0.10 -11.04
CA ASP A 21 8.22 -0.73 -11.56
C ASP A 21 9.33 0.31 -11.71
N GLY A 22 10.52 -0.03 -11.22
CA GLY A 22 11.68 0.85 -11.31
C GLY A 22 11.52 2.12 -10.48
N THR A 23 12.36 3.11 -10.79
CA THR A 23 12.30 4.41 -10.13
C THR A 23 12.20 5.51 -11.18
N PHE A 24 11.53 6.59 -10.82
CA PHE A 24 11.40 7.78 -11.69
C PHE A 24 11.12 9.00 -10.81
N SER A 25 11.23 10.19 -11.42
CA SER A 25 10.97 11.46 -10.72
C SER A 25 9.58 11.44 -10.10
N ASN A 26 9.49 11.90 -8.86
CA ASN A 26 8.22 12.02 -8.15
C ASN A 26 7.47 10.70 -7.96
N ILE A 27 8.21 9.58 -7.84
CA ILE A 27 7.58 8.28 -7.63
C ILE A 27 6.72 8.28 -6.36
N ARG A 28 7.15 8.98 -5.32
CA ARG A 28 6.39 9.08 -4.06
C ARG A 28 5.03 9.74 -4.30
N VAL A 29 5.01 10.81 -5.11
CA VAL A 29 3.77 11.53 -5.43
C VAL A 29 2.86 10.66 -6.29
N ALA A 30 3.43 9.98 -7.29
CA ALA A 30 2.66 9.09 -8.17
C ALA A 30 2.04 7.95 -7.37
N ALA A 31 2.80 7.35 -6.43
CA ALA A 31 2.31 6.27 -5.59
C ALA A 31 1.16 6.74 -4.70
N SER A 32 1.28 7.92 -4.09
CA SER A 32 0.23 8.48 -3.23
C SER A 32 -1.05 8.75 -4.02
N LYS A 33 -0.91 9.33 -5.20
CA LYS A 33 -2.07 9.61 -6.07
C LYS A 33 -2.73 8.31 -6.54
N ALA A 34 -1.94 7.31 -6.89
CA ALA A 34 -2.46 6.02 -7.30
C ALA A 34 -3.24 5.36 -6.15
N ALA A 35 -2.68 5.42 -4.93
CA ALA A 35 -3.35 4.85 -3.76
C ALA A 35 -4.70 5.52 -3.52
N ASP A 36 -4.77 6.85 -3.62
CA ASP A 36 -6.03 7.58 -3.48
C ASP A 36 -7.05 7.15 -4.53
N GLU A 37 -6.61 7.07 -5.79
CA GLU A 37 -7.50 6.75 -6.90
C GLU A 37 -7.98 5.30 -6.87
N MET A 38 -7.15 4.38 -6.38
CA MET A 38 -7.53 2.97 -6.26
C MET A 38 -8.69 2.75 -5.28
N LEU A 39 -8.93 3.68 -4.38
CA LEU A 39 -10.09 3.61 -3.49
C LEU A 39 -11.41 3.74 -4.23
N GLU A 40 -11.38 4.22 -5.48
CA GLU A 40 -12.59 4.34 -6.31
C GLU A 40 -12.98 3.02 -6.97
N ILE A 41 -12.12 2.00 -6.89
CA ILE A 41 -12.43 0.67 -7.42
C ILE A 41 -13.57 0.08 -6.59
N SER A 42 -14.59 -0.44 -7.26
CA SER A 42 -15.76 -1.01 -6.59
C SER A 42 -15.36 -2.15 -5.64
N GLY A 43 -15.85 -2.09 -4.41
CA GLY A 43 -15.60 -3.14 -3.40
C GLY A 43 -14.28 -3.01 -2.66
N VAL A 44 -13.48 -1.98 -2.95
CA VAL A 44 -12.20 -1.77 -2.26
C VAL A 44 -12.42 -0.95 -1.00
N ASN A 45 -11.86 -1.41 0.12
CA ASN A 45 -11.90 -0.72 1.40
C ASN A 45 -10.56 -0.04 1.74
N ALA A 46 -9.48 -0.53 1.18
CA ALA A 46 -8.14 0.03 1.40
C ALA A 46 -7.28 -0.20 0.17
N SER A 47 -6.26 0.64 0.01
CA SER A 47 -5.31 0.51 -1.10
C SER A 47 -3.89 0.64 -0.59
N PHE A 48 -2.98 -0.11 -1.22
CA PHE A 48 -1.57 -0.14 -0.88
C PHE A 48 -0.76 -0.08 -2.17
N VAL A 49 0.18 0.86 -2.25
CA VAL A 49 1.08 0.97 -3.39
C VAL A 49 2.51 0.80 -2.90
N LEU A 50 3.20 -0.20 -3.45
CA LEU A 50 4.60 -0.48 -3.12
C LEU A 50 5.50 0.12 -4.19
N TYR A 51 6.58 0.75 -3.77
CA TYR A 51 7.55 1.32 -4.70
C TYR A 51 8.94 1.36 -4.06
N GLU A 52 9.96 1.31 -4.90
CA GLU A 52 11.35 1.34 -4.43
C GLU A 52 11.87 2.77 -4.48
N LEU A 53 12.48 3.20 -3.39
CA LEU A 53 13.10 4.52 -3.30
C LEU A 53 14.16 4.48 -2.21
N GLY A 54 15.35 4.97 -2.51
CA GLY A 54 16.42 5.03 -1.53
C GLY A 54 16.91 3.68 -1.05
N GLY A 55 16.82 2.65 -1.89
CA GLY A 55 17.24 1.30 -1.51
C GLY A 55 16.26 0.58 -0.62
N GLN A 56 15.06 1.12 -0.43
CA GLN A 56 14.03 0.52 0.42
C GLN A 56 12.75 0.34 -0.38
N VAL A 57 11.90 -0.57 0.07
CA VAL A 57 10.53 -0.67 -0.44
C VAL A 57 9.65 0.19 0.46
N ASN A 58 8.95 1.12 -0.15
CA ASN A 58 8.04 2.03 0.54
C ASN A 58 6.61 1.61 0.21
N ILE A 59 5.71 1.78 1.17
CA ILE A 59 4.30 1.48 0.97
C ILE A 59 3.49 2.72 1.31
N SER A 60 2.66 3.17 0.37
CA SER A 60 1.66 4.20 0.60
C SER A 60 0.32 3.51 0.79
N ALA A 61 -0.35 3.76 1.90
CA ALA A 61 -1.61 3.11 2.26
C ALA A 61 -2.72 4.14 2.44
N ARG A 62 -3.91 3.81 1.94
CA ARG A 62 -5.11 4.65 2.07
C ARG A 62 -6.31 3.78 2.40
N SER A 63 -7.30 4.37 3.06
CA SER A 63 -8.55 3.66 3.31
C SER A 63 -9.74 4.63 3.29
N LEU A 64 -10.93 4.05 3.17
CA LEU A 64 -12.19 4.81 3.25
C LEU A 64 -12.77 4.80 4.68
N GLY A 65 -11.98 4.31 5.66
CA GLY A 65 -12.37 4.31 7.07
C GLY A 65 -12.76 2.95 7.62
N ARG A 66 -13.16 2.00 6.77
CA ARG A 66 -13.55 0.67 7.24
C ARG A 66 -12.34 -0.15 7.71
N TYR A 67 -11.21 -0.03 7.02
CA TYR A 67 -9.94 -0.61 7.46
C TYR A 67 -9.08 0.50 8.05
N ASN A 68 -8.40 0.20 9.13
CA ASN A 68 -7.47 1.15 9.77
C ASN A 68 -6.06 0.90 9.25
N VAL A 69 -5.65 1.66 8.24
CA VAL A 69 -4.32 1.46 7.64
C VAL A 69 -3.19 1.89 8.56
N GLN A 70 -3.47 2.72 9.57
CA GLN A 70 -2.47 3.06 10.57
C GLN A 70 -2.02 1.81 11.32
N VAL A 71 -2.97 1.00 11.78
CA VAL A 71 -2.67 -0.23 12.50
C VAL A 71 -1.89 -1.20 11.63
N ILE A 72 -2.30 -1.34 10.35
CA ILE A 72 -1.62 -2.25 9.43
C ILE A 72 -0.17 -1.79 9.21
N MET A 73 0.04 -0.50 8.94
CA MET A 73 1.39 0.01 8.69
C MET A 73 2.25 -0.02 9.96
N GLU A 74 1.67 0.25 11.12
CA GLU A 74 2.41 0.18 12.39
C GLU A 74 2.90 -1.24 12.67
N SER A 75 2.12 -2.25 12.31
CA SER A 75 2.55 -3.64 12.47
C SER A 75 3.75 -3.99 11.59
N MET A 76 4.01 -3.19 10.57
CA MET A 76 5.15 -3.35 9.67
C MET A 76 6.27 -2.33 9.94
N GLY A 77 6.17 -1.61 11.07
CA GLY A 77 7.19 -0.63 11.47
C GLY A 77 6.96 0.78 10.95
N GLY A 78 5.82 1.04 10.35
CA GLY A 78 5.48 2.36 9.84
C GLY A 78 4.54 3.14 10.74
N GLY A 79 3.72 3.99 10.15
CA GLY A 79 2.76 4.80 10.89
C GLY A 79 1.95 5.72 10.00
N GLY A 80 1.16 6.57 10.64
CA GLY A 80 0.32 7.55 9.94
C GLY A 80 -0.97 7.79 10.68
N HIS A 81 -2.04 7.82 9.93
CA HIS A 81 -3.39 8.05 10.44
C HIS A 81 -4.31 6.91 9.99
N HIS A 82 -5.53 6.87 10.54
CA HIS A 82 -6.50 5.81 10.25
C HIS A 82 -6.69 5.57 8.75
N GLU A 83 -6.77 6.65 7.95
CA GLU A 83 -7.09 6.57 6.53
C GLU A 83 -5.90 6.87 5.62
N MET A 84 -4.75 7.18 6.16
CA MET A 84 -3.55 7.51 5.40
C MET A 84 -2.31 7.16 6.20
N ALA A 85 -1.55 6.20 5.72
CA ALA A 85 -0.37 5.73 6.44
C ALA A 85 0.68 5.23 5.46
N ALA A 86 1.86 4.90 5.99
CA ALA A 86 2.98 4.46 5.16
C ALA A 86 3.96 3.64 5.98
N CYS A 87 4.81 2.88 5.29
CA CYS A 87 5.95 2.26 5.93
C CYS A 87 7.11 2.12 4.94
N GLN A 88 8.28 1.84 5.49
CA GLN A 88 9.50 1.62 4.73
C GLN A 88 10.14 0.32 5.20
N LEU A 89 10.53 -0.53 4.25
CA LEU A 89 11.06 -1.85 4.55
C LEU A 89 12.44 -2.02 3.91
N ASN A 90 13.38 -2.56 4.66
CA ASN A 90 14.72 -2.88 4.17
C ASN A 90 14.71 -4.30 3.59
N THR A 91 14.00 -4.50 2.49
CA THR A 91 13.85 -5.80 1.87
C THR A 91 13.52 -5.61 0.38
N ASP A 92 13.37 -6.73 -0.35
CA ASP A 92 13.00 -6.65 -1.76
C ASP A 92 11.48 -6.60 -1.93
N MET A 93 11.05 -6.36 -3.17
CA MET A 93 9.64 -6.17 -3.48
C MET A 93 8.80 -7.43 -3.18
N ASP A 94 9.33 -8.61 -3.52
CA ASP A 94 8.58 -9.86 -3.27
C ASP A 94 8.36 -10.08 -1.79
N ASP A 95 9.38 -9.87 -0.98
CA ASP A 95 9.26 -10.04 0.46
C ASP A 95 8.35 -8.96 1.07
N ALA A 96 8.45 -7.73 0.57
CA ALA A 96 7.58 -6.65 1.04
C ALA A 96 6.11 -6.98 0.80
N LYS A 97 5.79 -7.54 -0.37
CA LYS A 97 4.43 -7.98 -0.67
C LYS A 97 3.96 -9.07 0.30
N LYS A 98 4.82 -10.04 0.60
CA LYS A 98 4.48 -11.12 1.53
C LYS A 98 4.23 -10.57 2.92
N GLN A 99 5.05 -9.63 3.37
CA GLN A 99 4.86 -8.99 4.67
C GLN A 99 3.54 -8.22 4.71
N LEU A 100 3.21 -7.52 3.63
CA LEU A 100 1.96 -6.77 3.55
C LEU A 100 0.75 -7.71 3.62
N ILE A 101 0.76 -8.80 2.87
CA ILE A 101 -0.32 -9.79 2.89
C ILE A 101 -0.50 -10.35 4.30
N SER A 102 0.61 -10.71 4.97
CA SER A 102 0.54 -11.19 6.36
C SER A 102 -0.04 -10.13 7.30
N ALA A 103 0.34 -8.87 7.12
CA ALA A 103 -0.16 -7.78 7.95
C ALA A 103 -1.65 -7.56 7.75
N ILE A 104 -2.12 -7.63 6.50
CA ILE A 104 -3.55 -7.52 6.19
C ILE A 104 -4.32 -8.67 6.83
N ASP A 105 -3.82 -9.91 6.68
CA ASP A 105 -4.47 -11.09 7.24
C ASP A 105 -4.57 -11.01 8.77
N GLU A 106 -3.50 -10.59 9.42
CA GLU A 106 -3.48 -10.44 10.87
C GLU A 106 -4.47 -9.36 11.32
N TYR A 107 -4.49 -8.25 10.61
CA TYR A 107 -5.41 -7.15 10.93
C TYR A 107 -6.87 -7.63 10.83
N ILE A 108 -7.22 -8.32 9.76
CA ILE A 108 -8.59 -8.80 9.56
C ILE A 108 -8.96 -9.84 10.61
N ARG A 109 -8.03 -10.74 10.96
CA ARG A 109 -8.27 -11.76 11.99
C ARG A 109 -8.55 -11.15 13.36
N ASN A 110 -7.91 -10.03 13.67
CA ASN A 110 -8.00 -9.38 14.98
C ASN A 110 -9.08 -8.30 15.07
N ASN A 111 -9.83 -8.08 14.00
CA ASN A 111 -10.83 -7.00 13.98
C ASN A 111 -12.18 -7.40 13.39
#